data_f63e820567883ea2d194f28cfd26af54
#
_entry.id   f63e820567883ea2d194f28cfd26af54
#
_cell.length_a   1.000
_cell.length_b   1.000
_cell.length_c   1.000
_cell.angle_alpha   90.00
_cell.angle_beta   90.00
_cell.angle_gamma   90.00
#
_symmetry.space_group_name_H-M   'P 1'
#
loop_
_entity.id
_entity.type
_entity.pdbx_description
1 polymer ?
#
loop_
_entity_poly.entity_id
_entity_poly.type
_entity_poly.pdbx_seq_one_letter_code
_entity_poly.pdbx_strand_id
1 'polypeptide(L)'
;MSTAFVRRGANLLVTGGLAGVVVWIGARYGLLSWVAFIAWVACVFSGATGSAAAVALFAMLAGALSGCLVGWLTQPFTHVLGQFSLPLVLCLTVGLIALLEELPSMGLVPVYFLGMIAYFASGMPPGAAALVNIAIPAVLGIACGLLCPVARNWLEKRADLLLR
;
A
#
# COMPACT_ATOMS: atom_id res chain seq x y z
N MET A 1 24.30 5.45 28.01
CA MET A 1 22.94 5.15 27.48
C MET A 1 23.04 3.88 26.66
N SER A 2 22.13 2.89 26.81
CA SER A 2 22.28 1.63 26.06
C SER A 2 21.94 1.85 24.58
N THR A 3 22.68 1.19 23.67
CA THR A 3 22.44 1.24 22.22
C THR A 3 20.99 0.84 21.86
N ALA A 4 20.37 -0.01 22.67
CA ALA A 4 18.98 -0.40 22.53
C ALA A 4 18.00 0.76 22.79
N PHE A 5 18.32 1.67 23.72
CA PHE A 5 17.49 2.85 24.00
C PHE A 5 17.54 3.85 22.84
N VAL A 6 18.75 4.08 22.28
CA VAL A 6 18.94 4.96 21.11
C VAL A 6 18.17 4.44 19.91
N ARG A 7 18.24 3.14 19.62
CA ARG A 7 17.48 2.52 18.51
C ARG A 7 15.97 2.65 18.69
N ARG A 8 15.46 2.43 19.91
CA ARG A 8 14.02 2.61 20.20
C ARG A 8 13.58 4.06 20.01
N GLY A 9 14.39 5.01 20.47
CA GLY A 9 14.12 6.44 20.27
C GLY A 9 14.11 6.84 18.79
N ALA A 10 15.09 6.38 18.01
CA ALA A 10 15.15 6.61 16.58
C ALA A 10 13.94 6.03 15.83
N ASN A 11 13.52 4.79 16.18
CA ASN A 11 12.33 4.19 15.61
C ASN A 11 11.07 5.01 15.90
N LEU A 12 10.89 5.43 17.13
CA LEU A 12 9.72 6.20 17.56
C LEU A 12 9.62 7.54 16.82
N LEU A 13 10.74 8.26 16.76
CA LEU A 13 10.80 9.57 16.12
C LEU A 13 10.62 9.50 14.62
N VAL A 14 11.29 8.57 13.94
CA VAL A 14 11.21 8.45 12.48
C VAL A 14 9.86 7.90 12.05
N THR A 15 9.43 6.78 12.61
CA THR A 15 8.18 6.14 12.19
C THR A 15 6.98 7.00 12.56
N GLY A 16 6.95 7.52 13.81
CA GLY A 16 5.88 8.41 14.27
C GLY A 16 5.86 9.73 13.51
N GLY A 17 7.03 10.33 13.25
CA GLY A 17 7.15 11.58 12.50
C GLY A 17 6.67 11.42 11.05
N LEU A 18 7.11 10.37 10.35
CA LEU A 18 6.64 10.09 8.98
C LEU A 18 5.13 9.80 8.95
N ALA A 19 4.61 9.05 9.93
CA ALA A 19 3.17 8.80 10.03
C ALA A 19 2.38 10.11 10.22
N GLY A 20 2.86 11.01 11.09
CA GLY A 20 2.27 12.32 11.28
C GLY A 20 2.27 13.17 10.01
N VAL A 21 3.38 13.16 9.25
CA VAL A 21 3.50 13.85 7.95
C VAL A 21 2.50 13.29 6.93
N VAL A 22 2.35 11.97 6.85
CA VAL A 22 1.37 11.32 5.95
C VAL A 22 -0.05 11.77 6.27
N VAL A 23 -0.43 11.79 7.55
CA VAL A 23 -1.76 12.24 7.98
C VAL A 23 -1.97 13.73 7.70
N TRP A 24 -0.94 14.56 7.96
CA TRP A 24 -1.01 16.00 7.69
C TRP A 24 -1.17 16.29 6.19
N ILE A 25 -0.39 15.63 5.32
CA ILE A 25 -0.53 15.74 3.86
C ILE A 25 -1.92 15.29 3.42
N GLY A 26 -2.38 14.15 3.94
CA GLY A 26 -3.72 13.63 3.65
C GLY A 26 -4.83 14.61 3.99
N ALA A 27 -4.79 15.18 5.20
CA ALA A 27 -5.76 16.19 5.63
C ALA A 27 -5.69 17.48 4.79
N ARG A 28 -4.48 17.92 4.40
CA ARG A 28 -4.28 19.16 3.63
C ARG A 28 -4.76 19.06 2.20
N TYR A 29 -4.62 17.89 1.58
CA TYR A 29 -4.91 17.68 0.15
C TYR A 29 -6.09 16.75 -0.12
N GLY A 30 -6.83 16.33 0.91
CA GLY A 30 -7.98 15.43 0.76
C GLY A 30 -7.59 14.01 0.32
N LEU A 31 -6.35 13.56 0.63
CA LEU A 31 -5.89 12.23 0.25
C LEU A 31 -6.32 11.18 1.27
N LEU A 32 -6.49 9.96 0.80
CA LEU A 32 -6.78 8.79 1.64
C LEU A 32 -5.53 8.34 2.40
N SER A 33 -5.23 8.96 3.54
CA SER A 33 -4.01 8.68 4.34
C SER A 33 -3.86 7.20 4.70
N TRP A 34 -4.96 6.49 4.93
CA TRP A 34 -4.95 5.06 5.23
C TRP A 34 -4.44 4.22 4.04
N VAL A 35 -4.66 4.66 2.79
CA VAL A 35 -4.07 4.02 1.59
C VAL A 35 -2.55 4.15 1.61
N ALA A 36 -2.02 5.29 2.04
CA ALA A 36 -0.58 5.47 2.18
C ALA A 36 0.01 4.52 3.24
N PHE A 37 -0.70 4.29 4.36
CA PHE A 37 -0.26 3.28 5.35
C PHE A 37 -0.28 1.86 4.78
N ILE A 38 -1.30 1.48 4.02
CA ILE A 38 -1.35 0.18 3.34
C ILE A 38 -0.17 0.02 2.36
N ALA A 39 0.12 1.06 1.58
CA ALA A 39 1.25 1.06 0.65
C ALA A 39 2.61 1.01 1.36
N TRP A 40 2.74 1.68 2.51
CA TRP A 40 3.92 1.57 3.37
C TRP A 40 4.13 0.13 3.85
N VAL A 41 3.08 -0.52 4.33
CA VAL A 41 3.13 -1.94 4.71
C VAL A 41 3.54 -2.82 3.52
N ALA A 42 2.95 -2.58 2.34
CA ALA A 42 3.31 -3.30 1.11
C ALA A 42 4.81 -3.16 0.77
N CYS A 43 5.37 -1.94 0.90
CA CYS A 43 6.80 -1.68 0.68
C CYS A 43 7.68 -2.47 1.67
N VAL A 44 7.34 -2.42 2.96
CA VAL A 44 8.10 -3.12 4.01
C VAL A 44 8.01 -4.63 3.84
N PHE A 45 6.83 -5.15 3.54
CA PHE A 45 6.60 -6.57 3.26
C PHE A 45 7.44 -7.08 2.08
N SER A 46 7.63 -6.25 1.07
CA SER A 46 8.43 -6.59 -0.13
C SER A 46 9.95 -6.42 0.08
N GLY A 47 10.41 -6.02 1.27
CA GLY A 47 11.82 -5.90 1.63
C GLY A 47 12.40 -4.48 1.57
N ALA A 48 11.60 -3.45 1.30
CA ALA A 48 11.95 -2.03 1.34
C ALA A 48 13.21 -1.64 0.55
N THR A 49 13.47 -2.32 -0.59
CA THR A 49 14.51 -1.95 -1.55
C THR A 49 13.89 -1.24 -2.75
N GLY A 50 14.68 -0.46 -3.52
CA GLY A 50 14.14 0.32 -4.64
C GLY A 50 13.41 -0.53 -5.69
N SER A 51 13.97 -1.68 -6.09
CA SER A 51 13.34 -2.60 -7.03
C SER A 51 12.11 -3.28 -6.45
N ALA A 52 12.19 -3.77 -5.20
CA ALA A 52 11.05 -4.40 -4.52
C ALA A 52 9.91 -3.40 -4.27
N ALA A 53 10.22 -2.15 -3.96
CA ALA A 53 9.23 -1.08 -3.79
C ALA A 53 8.48 -0.77 -5.10
N ALA A 54 9.20 -0.77 -6.24
CA ALA A 54 8.57 -0.59 -7.55
C ALA A 54 7.61 -1.75 -7.88
N VAL A 55 8.02 -3.00 -7.60
CA VAL A 55 7.16 -4.17 -7.78
C VAL A 55 5.96 -4.12 -6.84
N ALA A 56 6.16 -3.71 -5.58
CA ALA A 56 5.07 -3.55 -4.61
C ALA A 56 4.06 -2.49 -5.05
N LEU A 57 4.55 -1.34 -5.53
CA LEU A 57 3.67 -0.30 -6.06
C LEU A 57 2.86 -0.80 -7.27
N PHE A 58 3.54 -1.46 -8.21
CA PHE A 58 2.87 -2.05 -9.36
C PHE A 58 1.80 -3.07 -8.95
N ALA A 59 2.13 -4.02 -8.07
CA ALA A 59 1.20 -5.04 -7.59
C ALA A 59 -0.01 -4.40 -6.87
N MET A 60 0.23 -3.38 -6.04
CA MET A 60 -0.84 -2.66 -5.35
C MET A 60 -1.76 -1.92 -6.33
N LEU A 61 -1.21 -1.22 -7.32
CA LEU A 61 -2.01 -0.51 -8.32
C LEU A 61 -2.77 -1.48 -9.24
N ALA A 62 -2.16 -2.60 -9.62
CA ALA A 62 -2.83 -3.65 -10.37
C ALA A 62 -3.97 -4.28 -9.56
N GLY A 63 -3.79 -4.47 -8.26
CA GLY A 63 -4.85 -4.91 -7.34
C GLY A 63 -6.00 -3.90 -7.25
N ALA A 64 -5.70 -2.60 -7.13
CA ALA A 64 -6.71 -1.54 -7.14
C ALA A 64 -7.48 -1.49 -8.47
N LEU A 65 -6.77 -1.65 -9.59
CA LEU A 65 -7.37 -1.77 -10.91
C LEU A 65 -8.28 -3.00 -11.02
N SER A 66 -7.85 -4.14 -10.51
CA SER A 66 -8.65 -5.37 -10.46
C SER A 66 -9.94 -5.16 -9.65
N GLY A 67 -9.86 -4.50 -8.49
CA GLY A 67 -11.03 -4.12 -7.69
C GLY A 67 -11.99 -3.19 -8.46
N CYS A 68 -11.44 -2.20 -9.16
CA CYS A 68 -12.22 -1.29 -10.02
C CYS A 68 -12.91 -2.05 -11.15
N LEU A 69 -12.22 -2.99 -11.80
CA LEU A 69 -12.80 -3.86 -12.83
C LEU A 69 -13.90 -4.77 -12.28
N VAL A 70 -13.73 -5.34 -11.09
CA VAL A 70 -14.80 -6.09 -10.40
C VAL A 70 -16.03 -5.23 -10.22
N GLY A 71 -15.89 -3.99 -9.72
CA GLY A 71 -16.99 -3.06 -9.56
C GLY A 71 -17.72 -2.77 -10.89
N TRP A 72 -16.96 -2.64 -11.96
CA TRP A 72 -17.49 -2.36 -13.30
C TRP A 72 -18.19 -3.58 -13.94
N LEU A 73 -17.55 -4.74 -13.87
CA LEU A 73 -18.06 -5.98 -14.43
C LEU A 73 -19.29 -6.52 -13.67
N THR A 74 -19.43 -6.19 -12.39
CA THR A 74 -20.58 -6.62 -11.60
C THR A 74 -21.89 -6.00 -12.08
N GLN A 75 -21.86 -4.75 -12.57
CA GLN A 75 -23.06 -3.99 -12.94
C GLN A 75 -23.97 -4.72 -13.97
N PRO A 76 -23.47 -5.19 -15.13
CA PRO A 76 -24.31 -5.87 -16.11
C PRO A 76 -24.88 -7.19 -15.61
N PHE A 77 -24.17 -7.88 -14.70
CA PHE A 77 -24.64 -9.16 -14.17
C PHE A 77 -25.66 -9.01 -13.04
N THR A 78 -25.82 -7.83 -12.45
CA THR A 78 -26.78 -7.60 -11.35
C THR A 78 -28.21 -7.88 -11.79
N HIS A 79 -28.58 -7.62 -13.05
CA HIS A 79 -29.92 -7.89 -13.57
C HIS A 79 -30.24 -9.39 -13.70
N VAL A 80 -29.23 -10.25 -13.88
CA VAL A 80 -29.40 -11.69 -14.09
C VAL A 80 -29.16 -12.47 -12.80
N LEU A 81 -28.10 -12.11 -12.06
CA LEU A 81 -27.59 -12.85 -10.91
C LEU A 81 -27.96 -12.22 -9.56
N GLY A 82 -28.52 -11.00 -9.58
CA GLY A 82 -28.89 -10.29 -8.36
C GLY A 82 -27.70 -10.17 -7.39
N GLN A 83 -27.92 -10.59 -6.15
CA GLN A 83 -26.89 -10.52 -5.08
C GLN A 83 -25.67 -11.44 -5.31
N PHE A 84 -25.73 -12.40 -6.24
CA PHE A 84 -24.61 -13.30 -6.54
C PHE A 84 -23.62 -12.73 -7.58
N SER A 85 -23.94 -11.61 -8.21
CA SER A 85 -23.08 -10.99 -9.24
C SER A 85 -21.70 -10.60 -8.69
N LEU A 86 -21.65 -9.88 -7.59
CA LEU A 86 -20.39 -9.46 -6.97
C LEU A 86 -19.55 -10.66 -6.48
N PRO A 87 -20.08 -11.61 -5.70
CA PRO A 87 -19.33 -12.79 -5.29
C PRO A 87 -18.76 -13.60 -6.46
N LEU A 88 -19.49 -13.75 -7.54
CA LEU A 88 -19.02 -14.51 -8.71
C LEU A 88 -17.87 -13.80 -9.42
N VAL A 89 -18.05 -12.52 -9.74
CA VAL A 89 -17.01 -11.72 -10.43
C VAL A 89 -15.75 -11.62 -9.55
N LEU A 90 -15.93 -11.42 -8.25
CA LEU A 90 -14.81 -11.37 -7.30
C LEU A 90 -14.07 -12.72 -7.22
N CYS A 91 -14.79 -13.83 -7.15
CA CYS A 91 -14.22 -15.18 -7.12
C CYS A 91 -13.33 -15.43 -8.35
N LEU A 92 -13.83 -15.10 -9.56
CA LEU A 92 -13.07 -15.24 -10.79
C LEU A 92 -11.83 -14.34 -10.80
N THR A 93 -11.95 -13.08 -10.36
CA THR A 93 -10.84 -12.14 -10.33
C THR A 93 -9.77 -12.57 -9.33
N VAL A 94 -10.16 -12.99 -8.14
CA VAL A 94 -9.24 -13.49 -7.11
C VAL A 94 -8.54 -14.76 -7.57
N GLY A 95 -9.28 -15.67 -8.23
CA GLY A 95 -8.71 -16.88 -8.82
C GLY A 95 -7.63 -16.57 -9.86
N LEU A 96 -7.88 -15.57 -10.73
CA LEU A 96 -6.88 -15.12 -11.71
C LEU A 96 -5.64 -14.47 -11.04
N ILE A 97 -5.84 -13.67 -9.99
CA ILE A 97 -4.72 -13.09 -9.23
C ILE A 97 -3.89 -14.19 -8.55
N ALA A 98 -4.53 -15.23 -8.02
CA ALA A 98 -3.82 -16.35 -7.39
C ALA A 98 -2.88 -17.07 -8.36
N LEU A 99 -3.21 -17.15 -9.65
CA LEU A 99 -2.33 -17.73 -10.66
C LEU A 99 -1.02 -16.93 -10.85
N LEU A 100 -1.01 -15.65 -10.48
CA LEU A 100 0.22 -14.83 -10.55
C LEU A 100 1.29 -15.30 -9.56
N GLU A 101 0.93 -16.07 -8.54
CA GLU A 101 1.88 -16.65 -7.57
C GLU A 101 2.91 -17.57 -8.24
N GLU A 102 2.52 -18.21 -9.35
CA GLU A 102 3.40 -19.07 -10.13
C GLU A 102 4.47 -18.30 -10.94
N LEU A 103 4.31 -16.96 -11.07
CA LEU A 103 5.21 -16.11 -11.84
C LEU A 103 6.29 -15.50 -10.94
N PRO A 104 7.59 -15.77 -11.18
CA PRO A 104 8.69 -15.33 -10.31
C PRO A 104 8.76 -13.83 -10.02
N SER A 105 8.27 -13.00 -10.96
CA SER A 105 8.31 -11.53 -10.84
C SER A 105 7.02 -10.92 -10.33
N MET A 106 5.93 -11.69 -10.24
CA MET A 106 4.59 -11.19 -9.94
C MET A 106 3.96 -11.85 -8.70
N GLY A 107 4.69 -12.75 -8.03
CA GLY A 107 4.20 -13.55 -6.89
C GLY A 107 3.89 -12.79 -5.59
N LEU A 108 3.81 -11.44 -5.62
CA LEU A 108 3.39 -10.64 -4.47
C LEU A 108 1.86 -10.61 -4.32
N VAL A 109 1.21 -11.76 -4.40
CA VAL A 109 -0.26 -11.89 -4.31
C VAL A 109 -0.86 -11.12 -3.13
N PRO A 110 -0.29 -11.15 -1.90
CA PRO A 110 -0.83 -10.34 -0.80
C PRO A 110 -0.88 -8.84 -1.09
N VAL A 111 0.06 -8.31 -1.89
CA VAL A 111 0.10 -6.88 -2.23
C VAL A 111 -0.98 -6.51 -3.25
N TYR A 112 -1.35 -7.41 -4.17
CA TYR A 112 -2.52 -7.22 -5.03
C TYR A 112 -3.81 -7.14 -4.20
N PHE A 113 -3.95 -8.00 -3.17
CA PHE A 113 -5.09 -7.91 -2.25
C PHE A 113 -5.13 -6.57 -1.50
N LEU A 114 -4.00 -6.05 -1.04
CA LEU A 114 -3.94 -4.74 -0.40
C LEU A 114 -4.45 -3.63 -1.33
N GLY A 115 -4.11 -3.69 -2.61
CA GLY A 115 -4.64 -2.77 -3.62
C GLY A 115 -6.15 -2.90 -3.84
N MET A 116 -6.64 -4.12 -3.92
CA MET A 116 -8.07 -4.40 -4.05
C MET A 116 -8.85 -3.93 -2.82
N ILE A 117 -8.33 -4.18 -1.62
CA ILE A 117 -8.89 -3.67 -0.36
C ILE A 117 -8.94 -2.14 -0.38
N ALA A 118 -7.85 -1.49 -0.83
CA ALA A 118 -7.80 -0.04 -0.95
C ALA A 118 -8.92 0.51 -1.85
N TYR A 119 -9.20 -0.17 -2.95
CA TYR A 119 -10.31 0.21 -3.84
C TYR A 119 -11.68 0.04 -3.15
N PHE A 120 -11.99 -1.15 -2.62
CA PHE A 120 -13.30 -1.40 -2.02
C PHE A 120 -13.56 -0.53 -0.78
N ALA A 121 -12.55 -0.36 0.06
CA ALA A 121 -12.65 0.49 1.25
C ALA A 121 -12.78 1.99 0.93
N SER A 122 -12.37 2.43 -0.27
CA SER A 122 -12.58 3.81 -0.69
C SER A 122 -14.05 4.18 -0.89
N GLY A 123 -14.91 3.17 -1.17
CA GLY A 123 -16.32 3.37 -1.47
C GLY A 123 -16.58 4.16 -2.75
N MET A 124 -15.55 4.42 -3.57
CA MET A 124 -15.65 5.21 -4.79
C MET A 124 -16.25 4.38 -5.93
N PRO A 125 -17.07 5.00 -6.81
CA PRO A 125 -17.55 4.34 -8.01
C PRO A 125 -16.37 3.95 -8.92
N PRO A 126 -16.49 2.85 -9.70
CA PRO A 126 -15.44 2.41 -10.59
C PRO A 126 -15.14 3.45 -11.66
N GLY A 127 -13.85 3.79 -11.81
CA GLY A 127 -13.39 4.79 -12.78
C GLY A 127 -12.00 5.34 -12.48
N ALA A 128 -11.50 6.17 -13.39
CA ALA A 128 -10.17 6.76 -13.29
C ALA A 128 -9.97 7.60 -12.02
N ALA A 129 -11.01 8.30 -11.56
CA ALA A 129 -10.94 9.11 -10.34
C ALA A 129 -10.62 8.25 -9.11
N ALA A 130 -11.23 7.06 -8.96
CA ALA A 130 -10.94 6.14 -7.87
C ALA A 130 -9.47 5.68 -7.92
N LEU A 131 -8.98 5.31 -9.10
CA LEU A 131 -7.60 4.86 -9.28
C LEU A 131 -6.58 5.95 -8.95
N VAL A 132 -6.81 7.20 -9.37
CA VAL A 132 -5.95 8.34 -9.06
C VAL A 132 -5.94 8.63 -7.57
N ASN A 133 -7.10 8.61 -6.91
CA ASN A 133 -7.22 8.82 -5.46
C ASN A 133 -6.55 7.71 -4.63
N ILE A 134 -6.31 6.54 -5.20
CA ILE A 134 -5.54 5.46 -4.58
C ILE A 134 -4.06 5.57 -4.94
N ALA A 135 -3.73 5.88 -6.20
CA ALA A 135 -2.36 5.91 -6.68
C ALA A 135 -1.51 6.97 -5.99
N ILE A 136 -2.04 8.19 -5.81
CA ILE A 136 -1.29 9.29 -5.18
C ILE A 136 -0.86 8.94 -3.74
N PRO A 137 -1.76 8.55 -2.82
CA PRO A 137 -1.35 8.17 -1.48
C PRO A 137 -0.55 6.85 -1.46
N ALA A 138 -0.74 5.94 -2.42
CA ALA A 138 0.10 4.75 -2.54
C ALA A 138 1.56 5.11 -2.80
N VAL A 139 1.84 6.02 -3.73
CA VAL A 139 3.20 6.53 -3.98
C VAL A 139 3.80 7.16 -2.71
N LEU A 140 3.02 7.97 -2.00
CA LEU A 140 3.45 8.57 -0.72
C LEU A 140 3.82 7.49 0.30
N GLY A 141 3.00 6.45 0.45
CA GLY A 141 3.25 5.34 1.36
C GLY A 141 4.50 4.53 1.01
N ILE A 142 4.71 4.23 -0.28
CA ILE A 142 5.93 3.57 -0.77
C ILE A 142 7.17 4.43 -0.46
N ALA A 143 7.09 5.75 -0.71
CA ALA A 143 8.18 6.66 -0.38
C ALA A 143 8.51 6.64 1.12
N CYS A 144 7.51 6.66 2.00
CA CYS A 144 7.71 6.53 3.45
C CYS A 144 8.34 5.17 3.82
N GLY A 145 7.92 4.08 3.17
CA GLY A 145 8.49 2.75 3.38
C GLY A 145 9.98 2.66 3.04
N LEU A 146 10.42 3.36 2.00
CA LEU A 146 11.83 3.46 1.61
C LEU A 146 12.62 4.42 2.51
N LEU A 147 12.02 5.55 2.88
CA LEU A 147 12.69 6.58 3.68
C LEU A 147 12.86 6.17 5.15
N CYS A 148 11.92 5.41 5.70
CA CYS A 148 11.93 5.04 7.11
C CYS A 148 13.23 4.33 7.55
N PRO A 149 13.71 3.25 6.88
CA PRO A 149 14.95 2.59 7.27
C PRO A 149 16.18 3.48 7.06
N VAL A 150 16.20 4.31 6.03
CA VAL A 150 17.31 5.24 5.74
C VAL A 150 17.43 6.29 6.84
N ALA A 151 16.32 6.96 7.17
CA ALA A 151 16.29 8.00 8.20
C ALA A 151 16.62 7.43 9.59
N ARG A 152 16.13 6.23 9.91
CA ARG A 152 16.44 5.55 11.15
C ARG A 152 17.94 5.26 11.27
N ASN A 153 18.53 4.65 10.25
CA ASN A 153 19.96 4.33 10.23
C ASN A 153 20.84 5.60 10.33
N TRP A 154 20.40 6.70 9.72
CA TRP A 154 21.10 7.98 9.82
C TRP A 154 21.06 8.55 11.25
N LEU A 155 19.89 8.52 11.92
CA LEU A 155 19.76 8.97 13.31
C LEU A 155 20.59 8.10 14.27
N GLU A 156 20.57 6.78 14.10
CA GLU A 156 21.35 5.85 14.93
C GLU A 156 22.85 6.18 14.83
N LYS A 157 23.38 6.36 13.62
CA LYS A 157 24.78 6.72 13.40
C LYS A 157 25.15 8.05 14.04
N ARG A 158 24.28 9.07 13.93
CA ARG A 158 24.51 10.38 14.55
C ARG A 158 24.52 10.30 16.07
N ALA A 159 23.57 9.56 16.65
CA ALA A 159 23.51 9.38 18.10
C ALA A 159 24.73 8.62 18.64
N ASP A 160 25.23 7.60 17.95
CA ASP A 160 26.44 6.86 18.33
C ASP A 160 27.70 7.75 18.29
N LEU A 161 27.76 8.72 17.37
CA LEU A 161 28.88 9.68 17.30
C LEU A 161 28.88 10.70 18.44
N LEU A 162 27.69 11.07 18.93
CA LEU A 162 27.55 12.05 20.04
C LEU A 162 27.75 11.39 21.42
N LEU A 163 27.68 10.07 21.50
CA LEU A 163 27.85 9.32 22.75
C LEU A 163 29.29 8.78 22.95
N ARG A 164 30.15 8.96 21.97
CA ARG A 164 31.61 8.66 22.06
C ARG A 164 32.39 9.87 22.49
#